data_71f545ef71fc3c56ea6f050ac3ef4692
#
_entry.id   71f545ef71fc3c56ea6f050ac3ef4692
#
_cell.length_a   1.000
_cell.length_b   1.000
_cell.length_c   1.000
_cell.angle_alpha   90.00
_cell.angle_beta   90.00
_cell.angle_gamma   90.00
#
_symmetry.space_group_name_H-M   'P 1'
#
loop_
_entity.id
_entity.type
_entity.pdbx_description
1 polymer ?
#
loop_
_entity_poly.entity_id
_entity_poly.type
_entity_poly.pdbx_seq_one_letter_code
_entity_poly.pdbx_strand_id
1 'polypeptide(L)'
;MHVFFEVDASVDKVMHVQEPYKLSNRAFHPEDSIIDVSGVKVGGDNLALIAGPCSVESYEQVLGIAKSVKAAGANMLRGGAFKPRTSPYSFQGLGLEGLDILCAVKEETGLPIVTELMSPDHLDVFNEKVDLIQIGARNMQNFDLLKQLGQLDRPILLKRGLNATYEEWIMSAEYIMAAGNENVILLRTRNPYF
;
A
#
# COMPACT_ATOMS: atom_id res chain seq x y z
N MET A 1 -2.76 34.90 -19.38
CA MET A 1 -1.69 33.91 -19.60
C MET A 1 -2.16 32.64 -20.32
N HIS A 2 -3.45 32.21 -20.20
CA HIS A 2 -3.99 31.03 -20.90
C HIS A 2 -3.98 31.11 -22.44
N VAL A 3 -4.26 32.25 -23.00
CA VAL A 3 -4.45 32.47 -24.46
C VAL A 3 -3.17 32.24 -25.30
N PHE A 4 -1.98 32.34 -24.70
CA PHE A 4 -0.71 32.18 -25.44
C PHE A 4 -0.33 30.71 -25.65
N PHE A 5 -0.78 29.79 -24.77
CA PHE A 5 -0.46 28.38 -24.90
C PHE A 5 -1.39 27.62 -25.86
N GLU A 6 -2.63 28.09 -26.05
CA GLU A 6 -3.61 27.49 -26.94
C GLU A 6 -3.32 27.71 -28.43
N VAL A 7 -2.42 28.63 -28.75
CA VAL A 7 -2.08 29.03 -30.14
C VAL A 7 -0.86 28.26 -30.66
N ASP A 8 -0.11 27.58 -29.80
CA ASP A 8 1.07 26.82 -30.22
C ASP A 8 0.66 25.42 -30.73
N ALA A 9 1.05 25.12 -31.98
CA ALA A 9 0.70 23.85 -32.63
C ALA A 9 1.29 22.60 -31.96
N SER A 10 2.24 22.77 -31.01
CA SER A 10 2.80 21.69 -30.18
C SER A 10 1.98 21.40 -28.93
N VAL A 11 0.97 22.24 -28.62
CA VAL A 11 0.08 22.07 -27.45
C VAL A 11 -1.22 21.42 -27.91
N ASP A 12 -1.42 20.17 -27.47
CA ASP A 12 -2.64 19.42 -27.77
C ASP A 12 -3.84 19.97 -26.97
N LYS A 13 -3.64 20.25 -25.68
CA LYS A 13 -4.71 20.70 -24.80
C LYS A 13 -4.19 21.50 -23.60
N VAL A 14 -4.88 22.57 -23.24
CA VAL A 14 -4.68 23.30 -21.99
C VAL A 14 -5.83 22.99 -21.04
N MET A 15 -5.52 22.45 -19.85
CA MET A 15 -6.52 22.12 -18.84
C MET A 15 -6.30 22.93 -17.57
N HIS A 16 -7.38 23.43 -16.99
CA HIS A 16 -7.36 24.07 -15.68
C HIS A 16 -7.46 22.99 -14.60
N VAL A 17 -6.40 22.82 -13.81
CA VAL A 17 -6.35 21.86 -12.71
C VAL A 17 -6.70 22.59 -11.42
N GLN A 18 -7.82 22.23 -10.81
CA GLN A 18 -8.30 22.83 -9.55
C GLN A 18 -7.75 22.09 -8.32
N GLU A 19 -7.66 20.75 -8.41
CA GLU A 19 -7.15 19.94 -7.33
C GLU A 19 -5.64 20.06 -7.18
N PRO A 20 -5.11 19.98 -5.94
CA PRO A 20 -3.66 20.06 -5.69
C PRO A 20 -2.90 18.81 -6.16
N TYR A 21 -3.57 17.66 -6.26
CA TYR A 21 -3.00 16.39 -6.75
C TYR A 21 -3.13 16.30 -8.28
N LYS A 22 -2.15 15.67 -8.93
CA LYS A 22 -2.01 15.62 -10.40
C LYS A 22 -2.00 14.20 -10.95
N LEU A 23 -1.07 13.35 -10.48
CA LEU A 23 -0.90 11.99 -10.99
C LEU A 23 -2.11 11.09 -10.70
N SER A 24 -2.77 11.31 -9.57
CA SER A 24 -4.01 10.62 -9.19
C SER A 24 -5.29 11.31 -9.70
N ASN A 25 -5.16 12.39 -10.47
CA ASN A 25 -6.30 13.13 -10.99
C ASN A 25 -6.81 12.52 -12.30
N ARG A 26 -8.11 12.25 -12.39
CA ARG A 26 -8.79 11.74 -13.59
C ARG A 26 -8.59 12.62 -14.83
N ALA A 27 -8.27 13.90 -14.69
CA ALA A 27 -7.93 14.75 -15.82
C ALA A 27 -6.64 14.33 -16.54
N PHE A 28 -5.69 13.71 -15.80
CA PHE A 28 -4.41 13.22 -16.33
C PHE A 28 -4.40 11.71 -16.51
N HIS A 29 -5.18 10.98 -15.71
CA HIS A 29 -5.31 9.53 -15.74
C HIS A 29 -6.79 9.13 -15.77
N PRO A 30 -7.47 9.21 -16.93
CA PRO A 30 -8.92 8.96 -17.03
C PRO A 30 -9.29 7.49 -16.82
N GLU A 31 -8.39 6.57 -17.17
CA GLU A 31 -8.62 5.13 -17.07
C GLU A 31 -8.53 4.62 -15.62
N ASP A 32 -9.21 3.51 -15.33
CA ASP A 32 -9.09 2.85 -14.04
C ASP A 32 -7.73 2.16 -13.89
N SER A 33 -7.06 2.43 -12.77
CA SER A 33 -5.81 1.77 -12.45
C SER A 33 -6.06 0.32 -12.05
N ILE A 34 -5.28 -0.60 -12.62
CA ILE A 34 -5.25 -2.01 -12.25
C ILE A 34 -3.83 -2.35 -11.82
N ILE A 35 -3.66 -2.64 -10.53
CA ILE A 35 -2.36 -2.94 -9.95
C ILE A 35 -2.22 -4.46 -9.80
N ASP A 36 -1.13 -5.01 -10.30
CA ASP A 36 -0.77 -6.42 -10.14
C ASP A 36 0.07 -6.61 -8.87
N VAL A 37 -0.40 -7.50 -8.00
CA VAL A 37 0.31 -7.91 -6.78
C VAL A 37 0.65 -9.38 -6.92
N SER A 38 1.79 -9.69 -7.51
CA SER A 38 2.27 -11.07 -7.73
C SER A 38 1.20 -11.98 -8.35
N GLY A 39 0.53 -11.50 -9.41
CA GLY A 39 -0.51 -12.21 -10.15
C GLY A 39 -1.94 -11.95 -9.66
N VAL A 40 -2.13 -11.24 -8.54
CA VAL A 40 -3.46 -10.82 -8.07
C VAL A 40 -3.73 -9.38 -8.49
N LYS A 41 -4.73 -9.18 -9.33
CA LYS A 41 -5.12 -7.86 -9.81
C LYS A 41 -6.01 -7.14 -8.79
N VAL A 42 -5.71 -5.85 -8.55
CA VAL A 42 -6.47 -4.95 -7.65
C VAL A 42 -6.91 -3.74 -8.45
N GLY A 43 -8.18 -3.42 -8.43
CA GLY A 43 -8.77 -2.28 -9.16
C GLY A 43 -9.56 -2.70 -10.41
N GLY A 44 -10.25 -1.75 -11.03
CA GLY A 44 -11.23 -2.03 -12.05
C GLY A 44 -12.34 -2.96 -11.53
N ASP A 45 -12.67 -4.00 -12.28
CA ASP A 45 -13.66 -5.00 -11.88
C ASP A 45 -13.07 -6.15 -11.02
N ASN A 46 -11.79 -6.03 -10.59
CA ASN A 46 -11.13 -7.09 -9.84
C ASN A 46 -11.29 -6.86 -8.33
N LEU A 47 -11.82 -7.86 -7.62
CA LEU A 47 -11.93 -7.87 -6.17
C LEU A 47 -10.75 -8.62 -5.54
N ALA A 48 -9.97 -7.92 -4.74
CA ALA A 48 -8.90 -8.51 -3.94
C ALA A 48 -9.35 -8.69 -2.49
N LEU A 49 -9.27 -9.93 -1.98
CA LEU A 49 -9.57 -10.26 -0.59
C LEU A 49 -8.27 -10.51 0.17
N ILE A 50 -7.95 -9.58 1.07
CA ILE A 50 -6.75 -9.63 1.90
C ILE A 50 -7.16 -10.04 3.31
N ALA A 51 -6.75 -11.22 3.76
CA ALA A 51 -7.09 -11.72 5.08
C ALA A 51 -5.87 -12.37 5.78
N GLY A 52 -5.93 -12.45 7.10
CA GLY A 52 -4.85 -13.05 7.89
C GLY A 52 -4.79 -12.50 9.32
N PRO A 53 -3.79 -12.95 10.12
CA PRO A 53 -3.69 -12.57 11.52
C PRO A 53 -3.32 -11.10 11.70
N CYS A 54 -3.74 -10.51 12.81
CA CYS A 54 -3.30 -9.16 13.19
C CYS A 54 -1.77 -9.12 13.41
N SER A 55 -1.21 -10.18 13.99
CA SER A 55 0.19 -10.32 14.39
C SER A 55 0.72 -11.68 13.96
N VAL A 56 1.96 -11.72 13.48
CA VAL A 56 2.71 -12.95 13.27
C VAL A 56 3.31 -13.36 14.62
N GLU A 57 2.97 -14.55 15.11
CA GLU A 57 3.39 -15.04 16.42
C GLU A 57 4.11 -16.39 16.34
N SER A 58 3.73 -17.25 15.41
CA SER A 58 4.45 -18.50 15.07
C SER A 58 4.14 -18.93 13.63
N TYR A 59 4.98 -19.82 13.11
CA TYR A 59 4.77 -20.43 11.79
C TYR A 59 3.44 -21.21 11.74
N GLU A 60 3.17 -22.04 12.75
CA GLU A 60 1.97 -22.88 12.83
C GLU A 60 0.70 -22.03 12.86
N GLN A 61 0.71 -20.94 13.63
CA GLN A 61 -0.41 -19.98 13.68
C GLN A 61 -0.69 -19.41 12.30
N VAL A 62 0.34 -18.85 11.67
CA VAL A 62 0.19 -18.17 10.36
C VAL A 62 -0.22 -19.16 9.27
N LEU A 63 0.37 -20.35 9.24
CA LEU A 63 0.05 -21.38 8.26
C LEU A 63 -1.39 -21.87 8.40
N GLY A 64 -1.83 -22.17 9.63
CA GLY A 64 -3.21 -22.57 9.89
C GLY A 64 -4.23 -21.54 9.46
N ILE A 65 -3.96 -20.26 9.75
CA ILE A 65 -4.80 -19.15 9.32
C ILE A 65 -4.76 -18.99 7.80
N ALA A 66 -3.57 -19.04 7.18
CA ALA A 66 -3.42 -18.90 5.73
C ALA A 66 -4.21 -19.97 4.96
N LYS A 67 -4.15 -21.23 5.38
CA LYS A 67 -4.95 -22.31 4.79
C LYS A 67 -6.45 -22.04 4.92
N SER A 68 -6.88 -21.58 6.08
CA SER A 68 -8.30 -21.30 6.36
C SER A 68 -8.82 -20.12 5.53
N VAL A 69 -8.07 -19.00 5.47
CA VAL A 69 -8.51 -17.83 4.70
C VAL A 69 -8.45 -18.09 3.20
N LYS A 70 -7.46 -18.86 2.71
CA LYS A 70 -7.40 -19.29 1.31
C LYS A 70 -8.61 -20.14 0.94
N ALA A 71 -8.99 -21.11 1.78
CA ALA A 71 -10.18 -21.91 1.57
C ALA A 71 -11.48 -21.09 1.58
N ALA A 72 -11.50 -19.97 2.31
CA ALA A 72 -12.60 -19.01 2.34
C ALA A 72 -12.59 -17.99 1.17
N GLY A 73 -11.63 -18.09 0.24
CA GLY A 73 -11.57 -17.25 -0.96
C GLY A 73 -10.64 -16.03 -0.87
N ALA A 74 -9.86 -15.89 0.20
CA ALA A 74 -8.82 -14.86 0.23
C ALA A 74 -7.74 -15.17 -0.81
N ASN A 75 -7.27 -14.14 -1.49
CA ASN A 75 -6.25 -14.23 -2.52
C ASN A 75 -4.92 -13.56 -2.15
N MET A 76 -4.86 -12.92 -0.98
CA MET A 76 -3.61 -12.44 -0.36
C MET A 76 -3.64 -12.72 1.14
N LEU A 77 -2.46 -13.02 1.70
CA LEU A 77 -2.25 -13.21 3.14
C LEU A 77 -1.73 -11.92 3.78
N ARG A 78 -2.44 -11.42 4.79
CA ARG A 78 -1.95 -10.30 5.59
C ARG A 78 -1.45 -10.78 6.95
N GLY A 79 -0.26 -10.34 7.36
CA GLY A 79 0.27 -10.55 8.70
C GLY A 79 1.15 -9.39 9.15
N GLY A 80 1.02 -8.96 10.40
CA GLY A 80 1.88 -7.91 10.95
C GLY A 80 3.15 -8.50 11.57
N ALA A 81 4.29 -8.41 10.88
CA ALA A 81 5.60 -8.81 11.40
C ALA A 81 6.13 -7.79 12.41
N PHE A 82 5.92 -6.51 12.13
CA PHE A 82 6.19 -5.38 13.01
C PHE A 82 4.89 -4.80 13.54
N LYS A 83 4.85 -4.39 14.82
CA LYS A 83 3.63 -3.90 15.46
C LYS A 83 3.83 -2.54 16.11
N PRO A 84 3.24 -1.46 15.55
CA PRO A 84 3.25 -0.15 16.19
C PRO A 84 2.31 -0.17 17.41
N ARG A 85 2.88 -0.22 18.61
CA ARG A 85 2.10 -0.24 19.84
C ARG A 85 2.18 1.09 20.58
N THR A 86 1.08 1.47 21.22
CA THR A 86 1.03 2.65 22.06
C THR A 86 1.85 2.45 23.35
N SER A 87 1.84 1.22 23.89
CA SER A 87 2.65 0.87 25.05
C SER A 87 3.97 0.21 24.63
N PRO A 88 5.12 0.66 25.15
CA PRO A 88 6.41 0.04 24.87
C PRO A 88 6.56 -1.37 25.50
N TYR A 89 5.70 -1.72 26.43
CA TYR A 89 5.68 -3.04 27.10
C TYR A 89 4.83 -4.07 26.35
N SER A 90 4.08 -3.67 25.35
CA SER A 90 3.29 -4.61 24.52
C SER A 90 4.19 -5.32 23.50
N PHE A 91 3.74 -6.48 23.04
CA PHE A 91 4.41 -7.24 21.97
C PHE A 91 4.61 -6.38 20.71
N GLN A 92 5.86 -6.17 20.32
CA GLN A 92 6.26 -5.30 19.21
C GLN A 92 6.27 -6.02 17.83
N GLY A 93 5.94 -7.31 17.80
CA GLY A 93 6.09 -8.18 16.63
C GLY A 93 7.40 -8.97 16.68
N LEU A 94 7.52 -9.95 15.81
CA LEU A 94 8.74 -10.76 15.65
C LEU A 94 9.77 -10.09 14.72
N GLY A 95 9.45 -8.95 14.12
CA GLY A 95 10.36 -8.24 13.24
C GLY A 95 10.71 -9.06 11.99
N LEU A 96 12.00 -9.17 11.68
CA LEU A 96 12.50 -9.89 10.50
C LEU A 96 12.18 -11.39 10.56
N GLU A 97 12.22 -12.01 11.74
CA GLU A 97 11.78 -13.39 11.93
C GLU A 97 10.31 -13.59 11.51
N GLY A 98 9.45 -12.63 11.87
CA GLY A 98 8.05 -12.65 11.45
C GLY A 98 7.87 -12.50 9.94
N LEU A 99 8.77 -11.78 9.28
CA LEU A 99 8.80 -11.67 7.82
C LEU A 99 9.23 -12.99 7.18
N ASP A 100 10.23 -13.66 7.73
CA ASP A 100 10.68 -14.97 7.25
C ASP A 100 9.58 -16.04 7.38
N ILE A 101 8.82 -16.01 8.49
CA ILE A 101 7.63 -16.86 8.68
C ILE A 101 6.60 -16.60 7.57
N LEU A 102 6.30 -15.33 7.26
CA LEU A 102 5.37 -14.98 6.18
C LEU A 102 5.84 -15.50 4.83
N CYS A 103 7.15 -15.39 4.53
CA CYS A 103 7.73 -15.90 3.29
C CYS A 103 7.60 -17.43 3.19
N ALA A 104 7.92 -18.17 4.26
CA ALA A 104 7.77 -19.62 4.28
C ALA A 104 6.31 -20.07 4.08
N VAL A 105 5.36 -19.36 4.70
CA VAL A 105 3.93 -19.64 4.51
C VAL A 105 3.46 -19.27 3.08
N LYS A 106 4.01 -18.21 2.48
CA LYS A 106 3.75 -17.87 1.07
C LYS A 106 4.20 -19.00 0.15
N GLU A 107 5.39 -19.58 0.36
CA GLU A 107 5.89 -20.70 -0.43
C GLU A 107 4.97 -21.93 -0.36
N GLU A 108 4.43 -22.23 0.83
CA GLU A 108 3.52 -23.38 1.02
C GLU A 108 2.11 -23.13 0.47
N THR A 109 1.61 -21.90 0.58
CA THR A 109 0.21 -21.60 0.24
C THR A 109 0.03 -20.94 -1.12
N GLY A 110 1.08 -20.32 -1.68
CA GLY A 110 1.00 -19.53 -2.90
C GLY A 110 0.28 -18.20 -2.73
N LEU A 111 -0.05 -17.76 -1.51
CA LEU A 111 -0.69 -16.48 -1.25
C LEU A 111 0.35 -15.37 -1.23
N PRO A 112 0.26 -14.32 -2.09
CA PRO A 112 1.07 -13.12 -1.94
C PRO A 112 0.91 -12.50 -0.55
N ILE A 113 2.01 -11.99 0.01
CA ILE A 113 2.03 -11.44 1.37
C ILE A 113 1.89 -9.93 1.42
N VAL A 114 1.10 -9.48 2.40
CA VAL A 114 0.87 -8.08 2.73
C VAL A 114 1.32 -7.83 4.17
N THR A 115 2.31 -6.97 4.37
CA THR A 115 2.79 -6.64 5.73
C THR A 115 3.19 -5.18 5.84
N GLU A 116 3.14 -4.65 7.08
CA GLU A 116 3.37 -3.24 7.36
C GLU A 116 4.86 -2.93 7.52
N LEU A 117 5.37 -1.99 6.72
CA LEU A 117 6.67 -1.37 6.88
C LEU A 117 6.56 -0.23 7.90
N MET A 118 7.44 -0.23 8.91
CA MET A 118 7.45 0.74 10.01
C MET A 118 8.58 1.77 9.90
N SER A 119 9.74 1.35 9.39
CA SER A 119 10.95 2.16 9.31
C SER A 119 11.62 2.00 7.95
N PRO A 120 12.28 3.04 7.43
CA PRO A 120 13.08 2.95 6.23
C PRO A 120 14.25 1.96 6.34
N ASP A 121 14.69 1.62 7.55
CA ASP A 121 15.80 0.66 7.78
C ASP A 121 15.56 -0.73 7.18
N HIS A 122 14.31 -1.05 6.86
CA HIS A 122 13.92 -2.36 6.32
C HIS A 122 13.46 -2.30 4.85
N LEU A 123 13.67 -1.18 4.16
CA LEU A 123 13.21 -1.00 2.78
C LEU A 123 13.74 -2.08 1.84
N ASP A 124 15.04 -2.39 1.89
CA ASP A 124 15.66 -3.36 1.00
C ASP A 124 15.07 -4.75 1.18
N VAL A 125 14.94 -5.22 2.41
CA VAL A 125 14.36 -6.54 2.69
C VAL A 125 12.87 -6.61 2.34
N PHE A 126 12.14 -5.52 2.50
CA PHE A 126 10.73 -5.45 2.09
C PHE A 126 10.59 -5.43 0.57
N ASN A 127 11.44 -4.70 -0.13
CA ASN A 127 11.45 -4.70 -1.59
C ASN A 127 11.77 -6.08 -2.17
N GLU A 128 12.62 -6.85 -1.52
CA GLU A 128 12.95 -8.22 -1.92
C GLU A 128 11.81 -9.21 -1.64
N LYS A 129 11.26 -9.20 -0.41
CA LYS A 129 10.44 -10.29 0.15
C LYS A 129 8.93 -10.04 0.11
N VAL A 130 8.47 -8.79 0.13
CA VAL A 130 7.05 -8.44 0.30
C VAL A 130 6.39 -8.16 -1.04
N ASP A 131 5.18 -8.71 -1.26
CA ASP A 131 4.45 -8.52 -2.52
C ASP A 131 3.64 -7.21 -2.52
N LEU A 132 3.11 -6.81 -1.37
CA LEU A 132 2.36 -5.56 -1.18
C LEU A 132 2.77 -4.92 0.15
N ILE A 133 3.48 -3.81 0.08
CA ILE A 133 4.00 -3.10 1.26
C ILE A 133 2.90 -2.22 1.85
N GLN A 134 2.45 -2.53 3.06
CA GLN A 134 1.46 -1.70 3.75
C GLN A 134 2.15 -0.55 4.50
N ILE A 135 1.63 0.66 4.32
CA ILE A 135 1.96 1.82 5.15
C ILE A 135 0.79 2.11 6.08
N GLY A 136 1.06 2.02 7.38
CA GLY A 136 0.05 2.23 8.41
C GLY A 136 -0.42 3.67 8.51
N ALA A 137 -1.61 3.85 9.10
CA ALA A 137 -2.25 5.16 9.25
C ALA A 137 -1.36 6.20 9.98
N ARG A 138 -0.50 5.76 10.91
CA ARG A 138 0.45 6.63 11.64
C ARG A 138 1.59 7.14 10.76
N ASN A 139 1.94 6.43 9.69
CA ASN A 139 2.99 6.79 8.74
C ASN A 139 2.47 7.42 7.45
N MET A 140 1.16 7.69 7.35
CA MET A 140 0.57 8.31 6.16
C MET A 140 1.23 9.66 5.81
N GLN A 141 1.66 10.41 6.80
CA GLN A 141 2.30 11.73 6.64
C GLN A 141 3.82 11.69 6.87
N ASN A 142 4.42 10.52 6.90
CA ASN A 142 5.88 10.37 6.93
C ASN A 142 6.41 10.53 5.50
N PHE A 143 6.45 11.77 5.02
CA PHE A 143 6.76 12.09 3.62
C PHE A 143 8.15 11.64 3.18
N ASP A 144 9.12 11.60 4.10
CA ASP A 144 10.46 11.10 3.78
C ASP A 144 10.46 9.59 3.53
N LEU A 145 9.68 8.81 4.29
CA LEU A 145 9.44 7.41 4.02
C LEU A 145 8.68 7.22 2.68
N LEU A 146 7.64 8.04 2.43
CA LEU A 146 6.84 7.93 1.21
C LEU A 146 7.67 8.19 -0.06
N LYS A 147 8.60 9.15 -0.03
CA LYS A 147 9.53 9.40 -1.15
C LYS A 147 10.45 8.19 -1.42
N GLN A 148 10.94 7.53 -0.37
CA GLN A 148 11.78 6.34 -0.52
C GLN A 148 10.99 5.16 -1.08
N LEU A 149 9.73 4.97 -0.64
CA LEU A 149 8.82 3.97 -1.21
C LEU A 149 8.52 4.20 -2.69
N GLY A 150 8.50 5.46 -3.12
CA GLY A 150 8.35 5.81 -4.52
C GLY A 150 9.51 5.37 -5.42
N GLN A 151 10.65 4.97 -4.85
CA GLN A 151 11.81 4.46 -5.58
C GLN A 151 11.80 2.93 -5.70
N LEU A 152 10.83 2.26 -5.08
CA LEU A 152 10.69 0.80 -5.12
C LEU A 152 9.78 0.36 -6.26
N ASP A 153 9.99 -0.87 -6.75
CA ASP A 153 9.14 -1.47 -7.77
C ASP A 153 7.92 -2.24 -7.18
N ARG A 154 7.75 -2.22 -5.87
CA ARG A 154 6.68 -2.95 -5.18
C ARG A 154 5.41 -2.11 -5.04
N PRO A 155 4.23 -2.69 -5.22
CA PRO A 155 2.98 -2.03 -4.91
C PRO A 155 2.88 -1.60 -3.45
N ILE A 156 2.29 -0.44 -3.21
CA ILE A 156 2.15 0.16 -1.88
C ILE A 156 0.67 0.23 -1.49
N LEU A 157 0.32 -0.30 -0.31
CA LEU A 157 -1.00 -0.18 0.29
C LEU A 157 -0.99 0.95 1.33
N LEU A 158 -1.43 2.14 0.94
CA LEU A 158 -1.40 3.33 1.79
C LEU A 158 -2.71 3.46 2.59
N LYS A 159 -2.62 3.31 3.92
CA LYS A 159 -3.77 3.46 4.81
C LYS A 159 -4.03 4.93 5.12
N ARG A 160 -5.31 5.32 5.06
CA ARG A 160 -5.76 6.64 5.49
C ARG A 160 -5.46 6.86 6.99
N GLY A 161 -4.92 8.02 7.32
CA GLY A 161 -4.75 8.48 8.71
C GLY A 161 -6.10 8.58 9.44
N LEU A 162 -6.08 8.50 10.77
CA LEU A 162 -7.30 8.41 11.59
C LEU A 162 -8.24 9.62 11.39
N ASN A 163 -7.68 10.82 11.30
CA ASN A 163 -8.42 12.09 11.10
C ASN A 163 -8.05 12.81 9.79
N ALA A 164 -7.35 12.12 8.86
CA ALA A 164 -6.95 12.72 7.61
C ALA A 164 -8.16 12.93 6.69
N THR A 165 -8.16 14.03 5.96
CA THR A 165 -9.10 14.25 4.85
C THR A 165 -8.78 13.33 3.67
N TYR A 166 -9.67 13.23 2.70
CA TYR A 166 -9.39 12.49 1.46
C TYR A 166 -8.27 13.18 0.66
N GLU A 167 -8.27 14.51 0.62
CA GLU A 167 -7.25 15.29 -0.06
C GLU A 167 -5.85 15.04 0.53
N GLU A 168 -5.70 15.13 1.86
CA GLU A 168 -4.44 14.82 2.55
C GLU A 168 -3.95 13.39 2.26
N TRP A 169 -4.88 12.44 2.19
CA TRP A 169 -4.57 11.04 1.88
C TRP A 169 -4.12 10.86 0.43
N ILE A 170 -4.82 11.48 -0.53
CA ILE A 170 -4.46 11.47 -1.94
C ILE A 170 -3.11 12.18 -2.14
N MET A 171 -2.89 13.34 -1.49
CA MET A 171 -1.60 14.04 -1.53
C MET A 171 -0.45 13.21 -0.96
N SER A 172 -0.72 12.36 0.03
CA SER A 172 0.28 11.40 0.52
C SER A 172 0.61 10.32 -0.54
N ALA A 173 -0.37 9.87 -1.31
CA ALA A 173 -0.12 8.99 -2.45
C ALA A 173 0.69 9.69 -3.56
N GLU A 174 0.42 10.97 -3.82
CA GLU A 174 1.20 11.78 -4.78
C GLU A 174 2.69 11.82 -4.44
N TYR A 175 3.08 11.81 -3.16
CA TYR A 175 4.50 11.74 -2.76
C TYR A 175 5.18 10.46 -3.24
N ILE A 176 4.47 9.32 -3.19
CA ILE A 176 4.98 8.03 -3.67
C ILE A 176 5.04 8.06 -5.21
N MET A 177 3.96 8.47 -5.85
CA MET A 177 3.83 8.51 -7.31
C MET A 177 4.83 9.48 -7.95
N ALA A 178 5.00 10.66 -7.39
CA ALA A 178 5.96 11.67 -7.86
C ALA A 178 7.43 11.22 -7.73
N ALA A 179 7.72 10.27 -6.84
CA ALA A 179 9.04 9.67 -6.70
C ALA A 179 9.27 8.48 -7.64
N GLY A 180 8.24 8.05 -8.42
CA GLY A 180 8.36 7.09 -9.52
C GLY A 180 7.48 5.84 -9.42
N ASN A 181 6.84 5.57 -8.29
CA ASN A 181 6.00 4.37 -8.10
C ASN A 181 4.51 4.72 -8.19
N GLU A 182 3.89 4.41 -9.32
CA GLU A 182 2.46 4.64 -9.54
C GLU A 182 1.56 3.50 -9.00
N ASN A 183 2.15 2.41 -8.52
CA ASN A 183 1.42 1.25 -8.00
C ASN A 183 0.95 1.48 -6.56
N VAL A 184 0.06 2.45 -6.36
CA VAL A 184 -0.45 2.83 -5.03
C VAL A 184 -1.92 2.43 -4.89
N ILE A 185 -2.20 1.59 -3.89
CA ILE A 185 -3.54 1.17 -3.50
C ILE A 185 -3.95 1.95 -2.25
N LEU A 186 -5.08 2.62 -2.30
CA LEU A 186 -5.62 3.39 -1.18
C LEU A 186 -6.53 2.53 -0.30
N LEU A 187 -6.18 2.39 0.99
CA LEU A 187 -6.97 1.66 1.98
C LEU A 187 -7.66 2.60 2.96
N ARG A 188 -8.99 2.72 2.83
CA ARG A 188 -9.81 3.48 3.77
C ARG A 188 -10.01 2.68 5.06
N THR A 189 -9.58 3.23 6.18
CA THR A 189 -9.94 2.69 7.49
C THR A 189 -11.38 3.10 7.82
N ARG A 190 -12.23 2.14 8.20
CA ARG A 190 -13.56 2.46 8.72
C ARG A 190 -13.37 3.06 10.10
N ASN A 191 -13.65 4.37 10.23
CA ASN A 191 -13.78 4.98 11.53
C ASN A 191 -15.25 4.82 11.97
N PRO A 192 -15.55 4.18 13.11
CA PRO A 192 -16.94 4.02 13.58
C PRO A 192 -17.60 5.34 14.00
N TYR A 193 -16.84 6.45 14.06
CA TYR A 193 -17.31 7.76 14.50
C TYR A 193 -17.48 8.79 13.36
N PHE A 194 -17.29 8.41 12.08
CA PHE A 194 -17.53 9.23 10.90
C PHE A 194 -18.23 8.43 9.80
#